data_b0e6331a3032481eec110c6dbbbda2c6
#
_entry.id   b0e6331a3032481eec110c6dbbbda2c6
#
_cell.length_a   1.000
_cell.length_b   1.000
_cell.length_c   1.000
_cell.angle_alpha   90.00
_cell.angle_beta   90.00
_cell.angle_gamma   90.00
#
_symmetry.space_group_name_H-M   'P 1'
#
loop_
_entity.id
_entity.type
_entity.pdbx_description
1 polymer ?
#
loop_
_entity_poly.entity_id
_entity_poly.type
_entity_poly.pdbx_seq_one_letter_code
_entity_poly.pdbx_strand_id
1 'polypeptide(L)'
;MLNTEIYNELVESGHVYIANLINQENDRQENNIELIASENFPSDAVRAAAASSFVAKYSEGYPTERATGNRGRYYGGCENVDLLEEYCCTKWKEAFQTDYHVNVQPHSGSSANFAAYMAVLSAGDTILSMSLNNGGHLTHGSPVNFSGKLFNVVSYGVDEHGYLDYSELERKIIEYRPKLVLVGASAYSRIIDFERIAKCIDNAVNVCVANDGKYTNYYDTPIYMVDMAHIAGLIVAGVHPSPFGYADIITTTTHKTLRGTRGGLIFCRNEYAKRIDSAVFPCCQGGALQHIIAAKAVTAEEACTPEFKNYIYDVVDNTKAMCDEFIKMGY
;
A
#
# COMPACT_ATOMS: atom_id res chain seq x y z
N MET A 1 -0.53 23.31 10.09
CA MET A 1 -0.66 24.71 9.64
C MET A 1 0.08 24.90 8.34
N LEU A 2 -0.51 25.57 7.36
CA LEU A 2 0.25 26.00 6.20
C LEU A 2 1.33 26.95 6.68
N ASN A 3 2.54 26.79 6.19
CA ASN A 3 3.60 27.76 6.41
C ASN A 3 3.09 29.11 5.89
N THR A 4 3.02 30.12 6.74
CA THR A 4 2.61 31.49 6.39
C THR A 4 3.41 32.02 5.19
N GLU A 5 4.65 31.60 5.02
CA GLU A 5 5.51 31.93 3.89
C GLU A 5 4.95 31.42 2.56
N ILE A 6 4.45 30.18 2.50
CA ILE A 6 3.86 29.61 1.27
C ILE A 6 2.57 30.37 0.90
N TYR A 7 1.75 30.72 1.90
CA TYR A 7 0.55 31.53 1.66
C TYR A 7 0.91 32.90 1.10
N ASN A 8 1.86 33.58 1.72
CA ASN A 8 2.31 34.90 1.28
C ASN A 8 2.88 34.86 -0.14
N GLU A 9 3.70 33.86 -0.47
CA GLU A 9 4.23 33.67 -1.83
C GLU A 9 3.11 33.53 -2.87
N LEU A 10 2.06 32.75 -2.57
CA LEU A 10 0.91 32.63 -3.47
C LEU A 10 0.14 33.93 -3.63
N VAL A 11 -0.01 34.71 -2.57
CA VAL A 11 -0.69 36.01 -2.63
C VAL A 11 0.14 37.03 -3.41
N GLU A 12 1.44 37.13 -3.12
CA GLU A 12 2.36 38.07 -3.77
C GLU A 12 2.54 37.74 -5.27
N SER A 13 2.50 36.47 -5.63
CA SER A 13 2.53 36.01 -7.03
C SER A 13 1.18 36.10 -7.75
N GLY A 14 0.13 36.63 -7.10
CA GLY A 14 -1.19 36.88 -7.68
C GLY A 14 -2.17 35.72 -7.63
N HIS A 15 -1.83 34.61 -6.95
CA HIS A 15 -2.67 33.42 -6.83
C HIS A 15 -3.61 33.44 -5.61
N VAL A 16 -4.19 34.62 -5.31
CA VAL A 16 -5.00 34.88 -4.11
C VAL A 16 -6.15 33.90 -3.94
N TYR A 17 -6.82 33.52 -5.01
CA TYR A 17 -7.95 32.57 -4.92
C TYR A 17 -7.49 31.19 -4.43
N ILE A 18 -6.39 30.68 -4.93
CA ILE A 18 -5.81 29.39 -4.49
C ILE A 18 -5.33 29.47 -3.06
N ALA A 19 -4.64 30.56 -2.69
CA ALA A 19 -4.21 30.81 -1.31
C ALA A 19 -5.38 30.76 -0.33
N ASN A 20 -6.50 31.42 -0.68
CA ASN A 20 -7.71 31.43 0.15
C ASN A 20 -8.35 30.03 0.28
N LEU A 21 -8.40 29.23 -0.80
CA LEU A 21 -8.93 27.86 -0.71
C LEU A 21 -8.07 26.98 0.19
N ILE A 22 -6.74 27.13 0.12
CA ILE A 22 -5.82 26.41 1.00
C ILE A 22 -6.05 26.79 2.47
N ASN A 23 -6.21 28.08 2.75
CA ASN A 23 -6.52 28.53 4.09
C ASN A 23 -7.87 28.02 4.62
N GLN A 24 -8.91 28.05 3.79
CA GLN A 24 -10.22 27.50 4.15
C GLN A 24 -10.13 26.01 4.47
N GLU A 25 -9.32 25.25 3.73
CA GLU A 25 -9.11 23.83 4.03
C GLU A 25 -8.31 23.61 5.32
N ASN A 26 -7.30 24.45 5.61
CA ASN A 26 -6.60 24.43 6.89
C ASN A 26 -7.57 24.69 8.05
N ASP A 27 -8.41 25.72 7.93
CA ASP A 27 -9.42 26.06 8.95
C ASP A 27 -10.41 24.90 9.14
N ARG A 28 -10.82 24.24 8.05
CA ARG A 28 -11.68 23.08 8.11
C ARG A 28 -11.02 21.94 8.89
N GLN A 29 -9.78 21.61 8.58
CA GLN A 29 -9.03 20.54 9.24
C GLN A 29 -8.76 20.84 10.72
N GLU A 30 -8.52 22.10 11.08
CA GLU A 30 -8.29 22.50 12.48
C GLU A 30 -9.58 22.49 13.32
N ASN A 31 -10.74 22.76 12.71
CA ASN A 31 -12.01 22.93 13.43
C ASN A 31 -12.94 21.70 13.34
N ASN A 32 -12.57 20.65 12.64
CA ASN A 32 -13.38 19.44 12.52
C ASN A 32 -12.61 18.21 13.02
N ILE A 33 -13.36 17.25 13.57
CA ILE A 33 -12.82 15.93 13.89
C ILE A 33 -12.98 15.07 12.63
N GLU A 34 -11.83 14.71 12.00
CA GLU A 34 -11.83 13.88 10.81
C GLU A 34 -11.94 12.40 11.18
N LEU A 35 -13.03 11.75 10.73
CA LEU A 35 -13.29 10.32 10.98
C LEU A 35 -13.15 9.45 9.72
N ILE A 36 -12.61 10.00 8.63
CA ILE A 36 -12.28 9.20 7.45
C ILE A 36 -10.96 8.47 7.70
N ALA A 37 -11.01 7.16 7.90
CA ALA A 37 -9.87 6.33 8.29
C ALA A 37 -8.67 6.37 7.30
N SER A 38 -8.87 6.88 6.09
CA SER A 38 -7.81 7.07 5.10
C SER A 38 -7.16 8.45 5.12
N GLU A 39 -7.63 9.38 5.94
CA GLU A 39 -7.04 10.72 6.10
C GLU A 39 -6.10 10.76 7.31
N ASN A 40 -5.03 11.55 7.18
CA ASN A 40 -4.06 11.79 8.23
C ASN A 40 -3.25 13.06 7.93
N PHE A 41 -2.52 13.56 8.92
CA PHE A 41 -1.77 14.81 8.85
C PHE A 41 -0.27 14.54 8.78
N PRO A 42 0.38 14.70 7.60
CA PRO A 42 1.82 14.56 7.47
C PRO A 42 2.55 15.68 8.21
N SER A 43 3.76 15.39 8.67
CA SER A 43 4.63 16.38 9.32
C SER A 43 5.03 17.52 8.38
N ASP A 44 5.52 18.62 8.95
CA ASP A 44 6.08 19.72 8.16
C ASP A 44 7.30 19.28 7.34
N ALA A 45 8.11 18.35 7.85
CA ALA A 45 9.25 17.81 7.14
C ALA A 45 8.82 17.00 5.89
N VAL A 46 7.78 16.19 5.99
CA VAL A 46 7.19 15.47 4.84
C VAL A 46 6.66 16.44 3.79
N ARG A 47 5.97 17.51 4.22
CA ARG A 47 5.46 18.54 3.31
C ARG A 47 6.58 19.32 2.64
N ALA A 48 7.61 19.70 3.38
CA ALA A 48 8.79 20.39 2.85
C ALA A 48 9.53 19.55 1.80
N ALA A 49 9.72 18.25 2.06
CA ALA A 49 10.31 17.33 1.09
C ALA A 49 9.48 17.23 -0.20
N ALA A 50 8.15 17.19 -0.09
CA ALA A 50 7.24 17.18 -1.24
C ALA A 50 7.29 18.47 -2.07
N ALA A 51 7.63 19.61 -1.46
CA ALA A 51 7.77 20.92 -2.13
C ALA A 51 9.21 21.20 -2.61
N SER A 52 10.11 20.23 -2.54
CA SER A 52 11.52 20.39 -2.89
C SER A 52 11.76 20.53 -4.40
N SER A 53 12.98 20.97 -4.77
CA SER A 53 13.41 21.09 -6.17
C SER A 53 13.31 19.80 -6.99
N PHE A 54 13.18 18.64 -6.35
CA PHE A 54 12.88 17.37 -7.02
C PHE A 54 11.57 17.36 -7.80
N VAL A 55 10.66 18.32 -7.58
CA VAL A 55 9.43 18.51 -8.37
C VAL A 55 9.71 18.71 -9.85
N ALA A 56 10.83 19.32 -10.20
CA ALA A 56 11.24 19.60 -11.58
C ALA A 56 12.04 18.44 -12.23
N LYS A 57 12.40 17.39 -11.45
CA LYS A 57 13.29 16.34 -11.97
C LYS A 57 12.54 15.22 -12.67
N TYR A 58 12.94 14.94 -13.91
CA TYR A 58 12.49 13.80 -14.70
C TYR A 58 13.52 12.65 -14.61
N SER A 59 13.09 11.42 -14.32
CA SER A 59 14.00 10.31 -14.04
C SER A 59 13.37 8.94 -14.34
N GLU A 60 13.06 8.69 -15.62
CA GLU A 60 12.59 7.39 -16.09
C GLU A 60 13.65 6.30 -15.92
N GLY A 61 13.20 5.11 -15.52
CA GLY A 61 14.08 3.98 -15.22
C GLY A 61 14.36 3.83 -13.72
N TYR A 62 15.45 3.15 -13.42
CA TYR A 62 15.88 2.80 -12.07
C TYR A 62 17.38 3.08 -11.87
N PRO A 63 17.89 3.16 -10.63
CA PRO A 63 19.32 3.17 -10.37
C PRO A 63 20.01 1.97 -11.05
N THR A 64 21.21 2.18 -11.55
CA THR A 64 21.90 1.23 -12.47
C THR A 64 22.24 -0.11 -11.79
N GLU A 65 22.40 -0.12 -10.48
CA GLU A 65 22.85 -1.30 -9.71
C GLU A 65 21.69 -2.12 -9.13
N ARG A 66 20.44 -1.80 -9.45
CA ARG A 66 19.32 -2.59 -8.97
C ARG A 66 19.38 -4.02 -9.51
N ALA A 67 19.06 -4.98 -8.65
CA ALA A 67 19.04 -6.43 -8.89
C ALA A 67 18.24 -6.90 -10.11
N THR A 68 17.51 -6.01 -10.74
CA THR A 68 16.66 -6.27 -11.93
C THR A 68 17.46 -6.37 -13.23
N GLY A 69 18.76 -5.98 -13.26
CA GLY A 69 19.56 -5.92 -14.47
C GLY A 69 19.04 -4.90 -15.50
N ASN A 70 18.31 -3.90 -15.03
CA ASN A 70 17.74 -2.85 -15.87
C ASN A 70 18.82 -1.90 -16.39
N ARG A 71 18.52 -1.26 -17.51
CA ARG A 71 19.42 -0.36 -18.25
C ARG A 71 19.79 0.94 -17.52
N GLY A 72 19.39 1.11 -16.24
CA GLY A 72 19.57 2.36 -15.52
C GLY A 72 18.57 3.44 -15.94
N ARG A 73 18.93 4.69 -15.72
CA ARG A 73 18.12 5.84 -16.12
C ARG A 73 18.26 6.12 -17.62
N TYR A 74 17.20 6.67 -18.23
CA TYR A 74 17.23 7.08 -19.64
C TYR A 74 17.95 8.43 -19.86
N TYR A 75 18.21 9.18 -18.77
CA TYR A 75 18.80 10.52 -18.81
C TYR A 75 19.99 10.61 -17.87
N GLY A 76 20.90 11.54 -18.17
CA GLY A 76 21.95 11.98 -17.25
C GLY A 76 21.43 12.88 -16.13
N GLY A 77 22.30 13.21 -15.17
CA GLY A 77 21.96 14.07 -14.05
C GLY A 77 20.97 13.43 -13.07
N CYS A 78 21.05 12.13 -12.90
CA CYS A 78 20.18 11.35 -12.01
C CYS A 78 20.89 10.90 -10.72
N GLU A 79 22.12 11.30 -10.48
CA GLU A 79 22.96 10.84 -9.36
C GLU A 79 22.27 11.07 -8.01
N ASN A 80 21.67 12.24 -7.81
CA ASN A 80 20.96 12.55 -6.57
C ASN A 80 19.64 11.81 -6.42
N VAL A 81 18.90 11.56 -7.52
CA VAL A 81 17.65 10.79 -7.43
C VAL A 81 17.93 9.30 -7.28
N ASP A 82 19.05 8.79 -7.77
CA ASP A 82 19.47 7.42 -7.55
C ASP A 82 19.75 7.19 -6.06
N LEU A 83 20.56 8.06 -5.45
CA LEU A 83 20.83 8.03 -4.01
C LEU A 83 19.54 8.16 -3.18
N LEU A 84 18.66 9.09 -3.57
CA LEU A 84 17.38 9.28 -2.89
C LEU A 84 16.50 8.04 -2.96
N GLU A 85 16.36 7.44 -4.13
CA GLU A 85 15.48 6.28 -4.32
C GLU A 85 16.02 5.06 -3.59
N GLU A 86 17.33 4.81 -3.64
CA GLU A 86 18.00 3.74 -2.89
C GLU A 86 17.87 3.93 -1.37
N TYR A 87 18.08 5.16 -0.90
CA TYR A 87 17.87 5.52 0.49
C TYR A 87 16.44 5.29 0.95
N CYS A 88 15.47 5.74 0.16
CA CYS A 88 14.06 5.53 0.44
C CYS A 88 13.71 4.04 0.54
N CYS A 89 14.20 3.22 -0.41
CA CYS A 89 14.02 1.77 -0.35
C CYS A 89 14.62 1.16 0.92
N THR A 90 15.83 1.59 1.30
CA THR A 90 16.51 1.12 2.51
C THR A 90 15.71 1.46 3.76
N LYS A 91 15.23 2.69 3.88
CA LYS A 91 14.43 3.13 5.03
C LYS A 91 13.10 2.40 5.17
N TRP A 92 12.43 2.09 4.06
CA TRP A 92 11.22 1.25 4.11
C TRP A 92 11.51 -0.20 4.50
N LYS A 93 12.64 -0.78 4.12
CA LYS A 93 13.08 -2.09 4.62
C LYS A 93 13.34 -2.07 6.13
N GLU A 94 14.00 -1.02 6.62
CA GLU A 94 14.22 -0.82 8.06
C GLU A 94 12.89 -0.70 8.82
N ALA A 95 11.97 0.15 8.35
CA ALA A 95 10.68 0.39 9.00
C ALA A 95 9.85 -0.89 9.14
N PHE A 96 9.81 -1.75 8.12
CA PHE A 96 9.06 -3.01 8.15
C PHE A 96 9.91 -4.22 8.57
N GLN A 97 11.21 -4.03 8.89
CA GLN A 97 12.15 -5.08 9.29
C GLN A 97 12.16 -6.26 8.30
N THR A 98 12.32 -5.96 7.00
CA THR A 98 12.22 -6.93 5.91
C THR A 98 13.38 -6.84 4.93
N ASP A 99 13.68 -7.95 4.27
CA ASP A 99 14.64 -8.06 3.17
C ASP A 99 13.96 -8.09 1.78
N TYR A 100 12.63 -7.96 1.73
CA TYR A 100 11.88 -7.91 0.48
C TYR A 100 12.40 -6.82 -0.44
N HIS A 101 12.33 -7.06 -1.75
CA HIS A 101 12.52 -6.00 -2.73
C HIS A 101 11.46 -4.92 -2.55
N VAL A 102 11.85 -3.64 -2.65
CA VAL A 102 10.97 -2.48 -2.48
C VAL A 102 10.96 -1.65 -3.74
N ASN A 103 9.78 -1.36 -4.27
CA ASN A 103 9.58 -0.36 -5.31
C ASN A 103 8.84 0.84 -4.72
N VAL A 104 9.48 2.02 -4.73
CA VAL A 104 8.97 3.28 -4.15
C VAL A 104 8.34 4.21 -5.20
N GLN A 105 8.33 3.82 -6.48
CA GLN A 105 7.84 4.65 -7.57
C GLN A 105 6.31 4.72 -7.74
N PRO A 106 5.48 3.77 -7.24
CA PRO A 106 4.02 3.86 -7.41
C PRO A 106 3.45 5.18 -6.91
N HIS A 107 2.63 5.83 -7.75
CA HIS A 107 2.05 7.15 -7.46
C HIS A 107 0.98 7.09 -6.37
N SER A 108 0.33 5.95 -6.19
CA SER A 108 -0.75 5.71 -5.21
C SER A 108 -0.87 4.23 -4.88
N GLY A 109 -1.69 3.88 -3.88
CA GLY A 109 -2.05 2.48 -3.60
C GLY A 109 -2.74 1.81 -4.79
N SER A 110 -3.63 2.53 -5.49
CA SER A 110 -4.31 1.99 -6.67
C SER A 110 -3.34 1.68 -7.81
N SER A 111 -2.35 2.54 -8.08
CA SER A 111 -1.32 2.26 -9.08
C SER A 111 -0.35 1.17 -8.63
N ALA A 112 -0.08 1.03 -7.33
CA ALA A 112 0.68 -0.08 -6.77
C ALA A 112 -0.04 -1.42 -7.01
N ASN A 113 -1.33 -1.50 -6.70
CA ASN A 113 -2.14 -2.69 -6.96
C ASN A 113 -2.22 -3.01 -8.45
N PHE A 114 -2.41 -1.99 -9.30
CA PHE A 114 -2.44 -2.18 -10.75
C PHE A 114 -1.12 -2.75 -11.27
N ALA A 115 0.01 -2.17 -10.88
CA ALA A 115 1.32 -2.65 -11.27
C ALA A 115 1.59 -4.07 -10.74
N ALA A 116 1.21 -4.38 -9.51
CA ALA A 116 1.33 -5.72 -8.95
C ALA A 116 0.54 -6.75 -9.78
N TYR A 117 -0.70 -6.44 -10.17
CA TYR A 117 -1.49 -7.32 -11.03
C TYR A 117 -0.86 -7.49 -12.42
N MET A 118 -0.45 -6.39 -13.05
CA MET A 118 0.20 -6.45 -14.36
C MET A 118 1.54 -7.20 -14.36
N ALA A 119 2.20 -7.28 -13.19
CA ALA A 119 3.42 -8.08 -13.04
C ALA A 119 3.16 -9.58 -13.09
N VAL A 120 1.99 -10.05 -12.63
CA VAL A 120 1.79 -11.47 -12.35
C VAL A 120 0.54 -12.10 -12.99
N LEU A 121 -0.37 -11.27 -13.52
CA LEU A 121 -1.63 -11.72 -14.12
C LEU A 121 -1.72 -11.37 -15.59
N SER A 122 -2.52 -12.14 -16.31
CA SER A 122 -3.01 -11.83 -17.65
C SER A 122 -4.51 -11.49 -17.60
N ALA A 123 -5.00 -10.73 -18.58
CA ALA A 123 -6.43 -10.43 -18.65
C ALA A 123 -7.26 -11.73 -18.69
N GLY A 124 -8.30 -11.79 -17.87
CA GLY A 124 -9.14 -12.98 -17.72
C GLY A 124 -8.67 -13.95 -16.63
N ASP A 125 -7.49 -13.77 -16.03
CA ASP A 125 -7.09 -14.58 -14.87
C ASP A 125 -8.05 -14.37 -13.70
N THR A 126 -8.17 -15.38 -12.83
CA THR A 126 -9.05 -15.32 -11.67
C THR A 126 -8.32 -14.78 -10.44
N ILE A 127 -8.92 -13.78 -9.80
CA ILE A 127 -8.51 -13.22 -8.51
C ILE A 127 -9.53 -13.63 -7.44
N LEU A 128 -9.06 -14.12 -6.31
CA LEU A 128 -9.86 -14.31 -5.10
C LEU A 128 -9.54 -13.19 -4.11
N SER A 129 -10.53 -12.39 -3.73
CA SER A 129 -10.34 -11.20 -2.90
C SER A 129 -11.47 -11.00 -1.89
N MET A 130 -11.23 -10.18 -0.84
CA MET A 130 -12.29 -9.81 0.08
C MET A 130 -13.36 -8.97 -0.64
N SER A 131 -14.63 -9.28 -0.40
CA SER A 131 -15.74 -8.52 -0.97
C SER A 131 -15.75 -7.07 -0.49
N LEU A 132 -16.22 -6.15 -1.33
CA LEU A 132 -16.34 -4.73 -0.96
C LEU A 132 -17.23 -4.53 0.27
N ASN A 133 -18.33 -5.30 0.36
CA ASN A 133 -19.28 -5.24 1.47
C ASN A 133 -18.70 -5.72 2.81
N ASN A 134 -17.65 -6.51 2.78
CA ASN A 134 -16.95 -7.00 3.99
C ASN A 134 -15.66 -6.24 4.28
N GLY A 135 -15.40 -5.15 3.57
CA GLY A 135 -14.25 -4.28 3.82
C GLY A 135 -13.16 -4.29 2.77
N GLY A 136 -13.34 -4.96 1.63
CA GLY A 136 -12.42 -4.91 0.50
C GLY A 136 -12.29 -3.50 -0.10
N HIS A 137 -11.23 -3.26 -0.87
CA HIS A 137 -11.02 -2.01 -1.58
C HIS A 137 -11.59 -2.07 -3.01
N LEU A 138 -11.86 -0.91 -3.64
CA LEU A 138 -12.32 -0.86 -5.05
C LEU A 138 -11.37 -1.61 -6.00
N THR A 139 -10.05 -1.50 -5.77
CA THR A 139 -9.04 -2.19 -6.59
C THR A 139 -8.95 -3.70 -6.33
N HIS A 140 -9.77 -4.23 -5.43
CA HIS A 140 -9.86 -5.67 -5.13
C HIS A 140 -10.94 -6.39 -5.93
N GLY A 141 -11.31 -5.85 -7.10
CA GLY A 141 -12.23 -6.51 -8.03
C GLY A 141 -13.59 -5.86 -8.21
N SER A 142 -13.77 -4.61 -7.77
CA SER A 142 -15.01 -3.89 -8.02
C SER A 142 -15.30 -3.80 -9.53
N PRO A 143 -16.54 -4.08 -9.99
CA PRO A 143 -16.89 -4.06 -11.42
C PRO A 143 -16.66 -2.71 -12.11
N VAL A 144 -16.65 -1.62 -11.35
CA VAL A 144 -16.39 -0.27 -11.89
C VAL A 144 -14.90 0.07 -11.95
N ASN A 145 -14.05 -0.74 -11.31
CA ASN A 145 -12.60 -0.56 -11.28
C ASN A 145 -11.90 -1.39 -12.37
N PHE A 146 -10.65 -1.03 -12.70
CA PHE A 146 -9.84 -1.80 -13.66
C PHE A 146 -9.74 -3.27 -13.27
N SER A 147 -9.67 -3.59 -11.98
CA SER A 147 -9.54 -4.96 -11.48
C SER A 147 -10.73 -5.84 -11.84
N GLY A 148 -11.95 -5.34 -11.69
CA GLY A 148 -13.17 -6.05 -12.09
C GLY A 148 -13.43 -6.03 -13.60
N LYS A 149 -12.76 -5.14 -14.36
CA LYS A 149 -12.89 -5.07 -15.82
C LYS A 149 -11.91 -5.99 -16.54
N LEU A 150 -10.75 -6.24 -15.96
CA LEU A 150 -9.68 -7.02 -16.59
C LEU A 150 -9.66 -8.49 -16.14
N PHE A 151 -10.12 -8.77 -14.93
CA PHE A 151 -9.97 -10.08 -14.30
C PHE A 151 -11.32 -10.70 -13.92
N ASN A 152 -11.34 -12.03 -13.81
CA ASN A 152 -12.46 -12.75 -13.20
C ASN A 152 -12.31 -12.67 -11.69
N VAL A 153 -13.32 -12.11 -11.01
CA VAL A 153 -13.23 -11.87 -9.57
C VAL A 153 -14.19 -12.79 -8.82
N VAL A 154 -13.62 -13.55 -7.89
CA VAL A 154 -14.35 -14.33 -6.89
C VAL A 154 -14.12 -13.66 -5.55
N SER A 155 -15.17 -13.49 -4.75
CA SER A 155 -15.02 -12.84 -3.45
C SER A 155 -15.22 -13.82 -2.31
N TYR A 156 -14.45 -13.65 -1.22
CA TYR A 156 -14.71 -14.26 0.08
C TYR A 156 -15.17 -13.19 1.07
N GLY A 157 -15.75 -13.61 2.18
CA GLY A 157 -16.37 -12.74 3.16
C GLY A 157 -15.87 -12.94 4.58
N VAL A 158 -16.76 -12.61 5.49
CA VAL A 158 -16.62 -12.79 6.94
C VAL A 158 -17.69 -13.76 7.44
N ASP A 159 -17.41 -14.39 8.57
CA ASP A 159 -18.37 -15.24 9.27
C ASP A 159 -19.48 -14.41 9.97
N GLU A 160 -20.41 -15.08 10.64
CA GLU A 160 -21.52 -14.47 11.38
C GLU A 160 -21.10 -13.54 12.53
N HIS A 161 -19.82 -13.65 12.97
CA HIS A 161 -19.22 -12.82 14.01
C HIS A 161 -18.37 -11.68 13.45
N GLY A 162 -18.29 -11.55 12.12
CA GLY A 162 -17.52 -10.52 11.43
C GLY A 162 -16.01 -10.82 11.37
N TYR A 163 -15.58 -12.05 11.59
CA TYR A 163 -14.21 -12.49 11.34
C TYR A 163 -14.05 -13.03 9.93
N LEU A 164 -12.84 -12.88 9.38
CA LEU A 164 -12.50 -13.46 8.08
C LEU A 164 -12.81 -14.96 8.07
N ASP A 165 -13.61 -15.42 7.10
CA ASP A 165 -13.97 -16.82 6.98
C ASP A 165 -12.87 -17.60 6.26
N TYR A 166 -11.93 -18.13 7.04
CA TYR A 166 -10.80 -18.92 6.53
C TYR A 166 -11.24 -20.23 5.87
N SER A 167 -12.36 -20.81 6.30
CA SER A 167 -12.90 -22.03 5.70
C SER A 167 -13.51 -21.75 4.33
N GLU A 168 -14.22 -20.63 4.19
CA GLU A 168 -14.72 -20.17 2.90
C GLU A 168 -13.55 -19.84 1.96
N LEU A 169 -12.51 -19.16 2.46
CA LEU A 169 -11.32 -18.82 1.70
C LEU A 169 -10.67 -20.09 1.11
N GLU A 170 -10.37 -21.10 1.94
CA GLU A 170 -9.75 -22.37 1.51
C GLU A 170 -10.64 -23.11 0.49
N ARG A 171 -11.94 -23.23 0.77
CA ARG A 171 -12.90 -23.85 -0.14
C ARG A 171 -12.92 -23.16 -1.50
N LYS A 172 -12.93 -21.82 -1.53
CA LYS A 172 -12.95 -21.06 -2.78
C LYS A 172 -11.63 -21.17 -3.55
N ILE A 173 -10.48 -21.29 -2.89
CA ILE A 173 -9.22 -21.55 -3.58
C ILE A 173 -9.29 -22.90 -4.30
N ILE A 174 -9.82 -23.95 -3.66
CA ILE A 174 -9.99 -25.28 -4.26
C ILE A 174 -10.96 -25.25 -5.45
N GLU A 175 -12.09 -24.58 -5.29
CA GLU A 175 -13.18 -24.52 -6.27
C GLU A 175 -12.79 -23.72 -7.52
N TYR A 176 -12.28 -22.49 -7.32
CA TYR A 176 -12.07 -21.52 -8.41
C TYR A 176 -10.64 -21.47 -8.94
N ARG A 177 -9.69 -22.02 -8.20
CA ARG A 177 -8.26 -22.07 -8.58
C ARG A 177 -7.72 -20.72 -9.04
N PRO A 178 -7.81 -19.69 -8.18
CA PRO A 178 -7.38 -18.36 -8.55
C PRO A 178 -5.88 -18.32 -8.84
N LYS A 179 -5.48 -17.43 -9.73
CA LYS A 179 -4.06 -17.12 -9.98
C LYS A 179 -3.48 -16.25 -8.86
N LEU A 180 -4.33 -15.49 -8.18
CA LEU A 180 -3.94 -14.59 -7.11
C LEU A 180 -4.98 -14.64 -6.00
N VAL A 181 -4.50 -14.79 -4.76
CA VAL A 181 -5.27 -14.63 -3.53
C VAL A 181 -4.88 -13.30 -2.92
N LEU A 182 -5.83 -12.35 -2.91
CA LEU A 182 -5.63 -11.00 -2.39
C LEU A 182 -6.29 -10.86 -1.03
N VAL A 183 -5.49 -10.42 -0.07
CA VAL A 183 -5.92 -10.18 1.30
C VAL A 183 -5.66 -8.72 1.64
N GLY A 184 -6.54 -8.16 2.42
CA GLY A 184 -6.45 -6.78 2.86
C GLY A 184 -7.79 -6.09 2.75
N ALA A 185 -7.86 -5.01 3.43
CA ALA A 185 -9.12 -4.38 3.69
C ALA A 185 -8.95 -2.87 3.88
N SER A 186 -9.96 -2.15 3.44
CA SER A 186 -10.12 -0.73 3.76
C SER A 186 -10.98 -0.53 5.00
N ALA A 187 -11.93 -1.42 5.25
CA ALA A 187 -12.94 -1.27 6.30
C ALA A 187 -13.15 -2.59 7.10
N TYR A 188 -12.07 -3.29 7.37
CA TYR A 188 -12.06 -4.49 8.22
C TYR A 188 -11.28 -4.20 9.50
N SER A 189 -11.96 -4.18 10.63
CA SER A 189 -11.41 -3.73 11.92
C SER A 189 -10.82 -4.85 12.80
N ARG A 190 -10.86 -6.10 12.34
CA ARG A 190 -10.31 -7.25 13.07
C ARG A 190 -8.88 -7.53 12.67
N ILE A 191 -8.15 -8.23 13.52
CA ILE A 191 -6.79 -8.73 13.21
C ILE A 191 -6.85 -9.73 12.06
N ILE A 192 -5.96 -9.60 11.10
CA ILE A 192 -5.77 -10.55 10.00
C ILE A 192 -4.62 -11.49 10.37
N ASP A 193 -4.90 -12.78 10.39
CA ASP A 193 -3.90 -13.83 10.62
C ASP A 193 -3.30 -14.27 9.28
N PHE A 194 -2.20 -13.63 8.90
CA PHE A 194 -1.51 -13.87 7.62
C PHE A 194 -0.90 -15.27 7.53
N GLU A 195 -0.44 -15.84 8.66
CA GLU A 195 0.08 -17.21 8.71
C GLU A 195 -1.03 -18.22 8.42
N ARG A 196 -2.19 -18.03 9.03
CA ARG A 196 -3.35 -18.90 8.79
C ARG A 196 -3.81 -18.87 7.35
N ILE A 197 -3.77 -17.70 6.72
CA ILE A 197 -4.09 -17.56 5.29
C ILE A 197 -3.08 -18.33 4.43
N ALA A 198 -1.78 -18.21 4.70
CA ALA A 198 -0.76 -18.98 4.00
C ALA A 198 -1.03 -20.49 4.13
N LYS A 199 -1.37 -20.98 5.33
CA LYS A 199 -1.75 -22.38 5.56
C LYS A 199 -3.00 -22.80 4.77
N CYS A 200 -4.01 -21.92 4.66
CA CYS A 200 -5.20 -22.21 3.83
C CYS A 200 -4.82 -22.34 2.34
N ILE A 201 -3.91 -21.49 1.85
CA ILE A 201 -3.41 -21.58 0.47
C ILE A 201 -2.66 -22.89 0.26
N ASP A 202 -1.74 -23.24 1.15
CA ASP A 202 -0.95 -24.48 1.07
C ASP A 202 -1.85 -25.73 1.11
N ASN A 203 -2.82 -25.77 2.02
CA ASN A 203 -3.79 -26.86 2.13
C ASN A 203 -4.60 -27.00 0.83
N ALA A 204 -5.12 -25.91 0.31
CA ALA A 204 -5.90 -25.92 -0.93
C ALA A 204 -5.06 -26.40 -2.13
N VAL A 205 -3.80 -25.97 -2.23
CA VAL A 205 -2.86 -26.42 -3.25
C VAL A 205 -2.64 -27.94 -3.13
N ASN A 206 -2.38 -28.45 -1.93
CA ASN A 206 -2.18 -29.88 -1.68
C ASN A 206 -3.41 -30.71 -2.08
N VAL A 207 -4.62 -30.24 -1.77
CA VAL A 207 -5.87 -30.89 -2.19
C VAL A 207 -6.00 -30.91 -3.71
N CYS A 208 -5.68 -29.82 -4.38
CA CYS A 208 -5.74 -29.75 -5.85
C CYS A 208 -4.71 -30.65 -6.52
N VAL A 209 -3.49 -30.73 -6.00
CA VAL A 209 -2.44 -31.64 -6.49
C VAL A 209 -2.89 -33.10 -6.36
N ALA A 210 -3.46 -33.48 -5.21
CA ALA A 210 -3.93 -34.83 -4.95
C ALA A 210 -5.11 -35.25 -5.86
N ASN A 211 -6.01 -34.29 -6.18
CA ASN A 211 -7.23 -34.60 -6.95
C ASN A 211 -7.01 -34.69 -8.46
N ASP A 212 -6.21 -33.84 -9.06
CA ASP A 212 -6.09 -33.73 -10.52
C ASP A 212 -4.69 -33.39 -11.05
N GLY A 213 -3.69 -33.38 -10.18
CA GLY A 213 -2.30 -33.08 -10.56
C GLY A 213 -2.06 -31.63 -11.00
N LYS A 214 -2.98 -30.70 -10.76
CA LYS A 214 -2.77 -29.25 -11.00
C LYS A 214 -1.97 -28.65 -9.85
N TYR A 215 -1.30 -27.50 -10.10
CA TYR A 215 -0.31 -26.91 -9.20
C TYR A 215 0.94 -27.78 -8.99
N THR A 216 1.37 -28.50 -10.03
CA THR A 216 2.56 -29.35 -9.97
C THR A 216 3.87 -28.58 -9.92
N ASN A 217 3.84 -27.30 -10.26
CA ASN A 217 5.00 -26.39 -10.23
C ASN A 217 4.72 -25.21 -9.32
N TYR A 218 5.75 -24.69 -8.66
CA TYR A 218 5.70 -23.48 -7.85
C TYR A 218 5.04 -22.29 -8.58
N TYR A 219 5.27 -22.14 -9.88
CA TYR A 219 4.69 -21.08 -10.72
C TYR A 219 3.19 -21.22 -11.01
N ASP A 220 2.62 -22.38 -10.72
CA ASP A 220 1.19 -22.65 -10.90
C ASP A 220 0.39 -22.37 -9.62
N THR A 221 1.06 -22.27 -8.47
CA THR A 221 0.40 -21.95 -7.18
C THR A 221 -0.15 -20.53 -7.16
N PRO A 222 -1.25 -20.28 -6.43
CA PRO A 222 -1.77 -18.93 -6.28
C PRO A 222 -0.74 -17.99 -5.67
N ILE A 223 -0.56 -16.83 -6.27
CA ILE A 223 0.26 -15.76 -5.67
C ILE A 223 -0.48 -15.19 -4.46
N TYR A 224 0.17 -15.16 -3.32
CA TYR A 224 -0.37 -14.57 -2.11
C TYR A 224 0.01 -13.09 -2.06
N MET A 225 -0.98 -12.21 -2.26
CA MET A 225 -0.80 -10.76 -2.21
C MET A 225 -1.55 -10.15 -1.02
N VAL A 226 -0.93 -9.19 -0.36
CA VAL A 226 -1.53 -8.43 0.74
C VAL A 226 -1.52 -6.94 0.41
N ASP A 227 -2.68 -6.30 0.49
CA ASP A 227 -2.81 -4.84 0.53
C ASP A 227 -2.95 -4.42 2.00
N MET A 228 -1.88 -3.91 2.59
CA MET A 228 -1.84 -3.49 4.00
C MET A 228 -2.06 -1.98 4.21
N ALA A 229 -2.60 -1.28 3.21
CA ALA A 229 -2.65 0.19 3.20
C ALA A 229 -3.22 0.81 4.49
N HIS A 230 -4.30 0.26 5.05
CA HIS A 230 -4.93 0.80 6.26
C HIS A 230 -4.20 0.41 7.56
N ILE A 231 -3.50 -0.70 7.57
CA ILE A 231 -2.87 -1.25 8.78
C ILE A 231 -1.34 -1.13 8.77
N ALA A 232 -0.76 -0.51 7.76
CA ALA A 232 0.69 -0.44 7.59
C ALA A 232 1.41 0.23 8.77
N GLY A 233 0.87 1.32 9.32
CA GLY A 233 1.41 1.97 10.52
C GLY A 233 1.33 1.08 11.76
N LEU A 234 0.23 0.30 11.89
CA LEU A 234 0.04 -0.64 12.98
C LEU A 234 1.06 -1.80 12.91
N ILE A 235 1.39 -2.25 11.69
CA ILE A 235 2.41 -3.28 11.45
C ILE A 235 3.79 -2.75 11.83
N VAL A 236 4.17 -1.54 11.40
CA VAL A 236 5.45 -0.91 11.76
C VAL A 236 5.58 -0.76 13.27
N ALA A 237 4.52 -0.36 13.96
CA ALA A 237 4.53 -0.22 15.42
C ALA A 237 4.45 -1.55 16.19
N GLY A 238 4.18 -2.68 15.50
CA GLY A 238 4.08 -4.00 16.10
C GLY A 238 2.77 -4.28 16.82
N VAL A 239 1.70 -3.51 16.57
CA VAL A 239 0.36 -3.72 17.16
C VAL A 239 -0.57 -4.58 16.28
N HIS A 240 -0.16 -4.85 15.05
CA HIS A 240 -0.81 -5.79 14.13
C HIS A 240 0.22 -6.79 13.59
N PRO A 241 -0.14 -8.07 13.37
CA PRO A 241 0.75 -9.04 12.75
C PRO A 241 1.27 -8.56 11.38
N SER A 242 2.49 -8.98 11.04
CA SER A 242 3.15 -8.63 9.79
C SER A 242 2.83 -9.66 8.69
N PRO A 243 2.56 -9.25 7.44
CA PRO A 243 2.43 -10.15 6.30
C PRO A 243 3.78 -10.60 5.72
N PHE A 244 4.88 -9.93 6.12
CA PHE A 244 6.22 -10.28 5.65
C PHE A 244 6.61 -11.69 6.11
N GLY A 245 7.26 -12.44 5.21
CA GLY A 245 7.56 -13.86 5.42
C GLY A 245 6.47 -14.81 4.92
N TYR A 246 5.23 -14.35 4.81
CA TYR A 246 4.09 -15.15 4.31
C TYR A 246 3.69 -14.78 2.88
N ALA A 247 3.41 -13.51 2.62
CA ALA A 247 2.96 -13.03 1.32
C ALA A 247 4.09 -12.95 0.29
N ASP A 248 3.76 -13.13 -0.99
CA ASP A 248 4.70 -12.98 -2.10
C ASP A 248 4.85 -11.52 -2.52
N ILE A 249 3.74 -10.79 -2.54
CA ILE A 249 3.66 -9.37 -2.90
C ILE A 249 2.84 -8.63 -1.83
N ILE A 250 3.34 -7.47 -1.42
CA ILE A 250 2.68 -6.63 -0.44
C ILE A 250 2.61 -5.22 -0.99
N THR A 251 1.43 -4.63 -1.01
CA THR A 251 1.23 -3.22 -1.38
C THR A 251 0.78 -2.39 -0.20
N THR A 252 1.08 -1.11 -0.25
CA THR A 252 0.57 -0.15 0.74
C THR A 252 0.50 1.26 0.18
N THR A 253 -0.20 2.12 0.89
CA THR A 253 -0.11 3.58 0.77
C THR A 253 0.81 4.14 1.85
N THR A 254 1.31 5.36 1.64
CA THR A 254 2.19 6.03 2.60
C THR A 254 1.49 7.11 3.44
N HIS A 255 0.21 7.41 3.18
CA HIS A 255 -0.50 8.57 3.72
C HIS A 255 -1.63 8.26 4.71
N LYS A 256 -1.91 6.98 5.01
CA LYS A 256 -2.95 6.59 5.96
C LYS A 256 -2.36 6.46 7.36
N THR A 257 -2.36 5.28 7.96
CA THR A 257 -1.76 5.06 9.29
C THR A 257 -0.25 5.34 9.33
N LEU A 258 0.45 5.31 8.18
CA LEU A 258 1.86 5.72 8.09
C LEU A 258 2.06 7.23 8.17
N ARG A 259 0.99 8.05 8.11
CA ARG A 259 1.03 9.50 8.35
C ARG A 259 1.97 10.28 7.41
N GLY A 260 2.21 9.77 6.20
CA GLY A 260 3.14 10.38 5.25
C GLY A 260 2.46 11.11 4.10
N THR A 261 3.24 11.35 3.04
CA THR A 261 2.74 11.90 1.79
C THR A 261 1.85 10.92 1.05
N ARG A 262 0.96 11.40 0.17
CA ARG A 262 0.18 10.55 -0.72
C ARG A 262 1.09 9.84 -1.72
N GLY A 263 1.05 8.50 -1.70
CA GLY A 263 1.87 7.66 -2.54
C GLY A 263 1.58 6.17 -2.29
N GLY A 264 2.24 5.30 -3.04
CA GLY A 264 2.18 3.85 -2.88
C GLY A 264 3.56 3.22 -2.80
N LEU A 265 3.63 2.00 -2.27
CA LEU A 265 4.82 1.16 -2.22
C LEU A 265 4.43 -0.26 -2.64
N ILE A 266 5.37 -0.98 -3.23
CA ILE A 266 5.27 -2.41 -3.46
C ILE A 266 6.48 -3.08 -2.84
N PHE A 267 6.22 -4.09 -2.02
CA PHE A 267 7.22 -5.02 -1.52
C PHE A 267 6.98 -6.37 -2.17
N CYS A 268 8.02 -7.10 -2.50
CA CYS A 268 7.85 -8.46 -3.03
C CYS A 268 9.07 -9.32 -2.70
N ARG A 269 8.86 -10.65 -2.73
CA ARG A 269 9.99 -11.59 -2.72
C ARG A 269 10.91 -11.32 -3.92
N ASN A 270 12.18 -11.60 -3.78
CA ASN A 270 13.20 -11.24 -4.79
C ASN A 270 12.93 -11.85 -6.18
N GLU A 271 12.28 -13.02 -6.25
CA GLU A 271 11.89 -13.64 -7.52
C GLU A 271 10.89 -12.83 -8.34
N TYR A 272 10.10 -11.96 -7.70
CA TYR A 272 9.15 -11.06 -8.37
C TYR A 272 9.74 -9.67 -8.68
N ALA A 273 10.90 -9.32 -8.14
CA ALA A 273 11.49 -7.99 -8.21
C ALA A 273 11.52 -7.42 -9.63
N LYS A 274 12.09 -8.19 -10.58
CA LYS A 274 12.21 -7.77 -11.98
C LYS A 274 10.85 -7.55 -12.64
N ARG A 275 9.87 -8.40 -12.34
CA ARG A 275 8.50 -8.31 -12.91
C ARG A 275 7.77 -7.10 -12.34
N ILE A 276 7.89 -6.84 -11.03
CA ILE A 276 7.31 -5.69 -10.36
C ILE A 276 7.91 -4.39 -10.90
N ASP A 277 9.23 -4.27 -10.96
CA ASP A 277 9.87 -3.06 -11.47
C ASP A 277 9.48 -2.79 -12.94
N SER A 278 9.46 -3.82 -13.78
CA SER A 278 9.02 -3.69 -15.18
C SER A 278 7.53 -3.32 -15.31
N ALA A 279 6.70 -3.79 -14.40
CA ALA A 279 5.28 -3.46 -14.37
C ALA A 279 5.04 -2.01 -13.89
N VAL A 280 5.81 -1.53 -12.93
CA VAL A 280 5.73 -0.12 -12.52
C VAL A 280 6.22 0.76 -13.66
N PHE A 281 7.45 0.58 -14.11
CA PHE A 281 8.03 1.31 -15.22
C PHE A 281 8.71 0.33 -16.20
N PRO A 282 8.39 0.37 -17.49
CA PRO A 282 7.55 1.35 -18.21
C PRO A 282 6.08 0.94 -18.42
N CYS A 283 5.59 -0.16 -17.80
CA CYS A 283 4.28 -0.69 -18.16
C CYS A 283 3.11 0.21 -17.68
N CYS A 284 3.08 0.56 -16.39
CA CYS A 284 1.95 1.29 -15.80
C CYS A 284 2.19 2.78 -15.62
N GLN A 285 3.44 3.21 -15.50
CA GLN A 285 3.84 4.60 -15.23
C GLN A 285 4.99 5.03 -16.16
N GLY A 286 5.12 6.36 -16.36
CA GLY A 286 6.30 7.02 -16.88
C GLY A 286 7.26 7.42 -15.75
N GLY A 287 7.79 8.67 -15.81
CA GLY A 287 8.72 9.18 -14.80
C GLY A 287 8.17 9.17 -13.39
N ALA A 288 9.00 8.74 -12.45
CA ALA A 288 8.66 8.76 -11.04
C ALA A 288 8.56 10.19 -10.48
N LEU A 289 7.71 10.39 -9.49
CA LEU A 289 7.54 11.67 -8.78
C LEU A 289 8.62 11.80 -7.70
N GLN A 290 9.80 12.33 -8.07
CA GLN A 290 10.96 12.31 -7.18
C GLN A 290 10.77 13.15 -5.89
N HIS A 291 10.03 14.25 -5.94
CA HIS A 291 9.65 15.02 -4.75
C HIS A 291 8.74 14.22 -3.81
N ILE A 292 7.90 13.33 -4.34
CA ILE A 292 7.09 12.41 -3.53
C ILE A 292 7.96 11.28 -2.97
N ILE A 293 8.96 10.80 -3.71
CA ILE A 293 9.92 9.81 -3.19
C ILE A 293 10.74 10.44 -2.05
N ALA A 294 11.14 11.70 -2.16
CA ALA A 294 11.79 12.43 -1.06
C ALA A 294 10.88 12.48 0.19
N ALA A 295 9.63 12.83 0.02
CA ALA A 295 8.66 12.85 1.11
C ALA A 295 8.37 11.43 1.68
N LYS A 296 8.38 10.38 0.84
CA LYS A 296 8.30 8.99 1.30
C LYS A 296 9.53 8.58 2.13
N ALA A 297 10.72 9.07 1.78
CA ALA A 297 11.93 8.80 2.55
C ALA A 297 11.84 9.40 3.96
N VAL A 298 11.42 10.67 4.07
CA VAL A 298 11.17 11.31 5.38
C VAL A 298 10.10 10.55 6.16
N THR A 299 9.01 10.14 5.51
CA THR A 299 7.95 9.34 6.16
C THR A 299 8.52 8.03 6.72
N ALA A 300 9.40 7.35 5.99
CA ALA A 300 10.03 6.10 6.46
C ALA A 300 10.96 6.34 7.66
N GLU A 301 11.72 7.44 7.66
CA GLU A 301 12.54 7.83 8.82
C GLU A 301 11.68 8.07 10.06
N GLU A 302 10.62 8.86 9.92
CA GLU A 302 9.67 9.12 11.00
C GLU A 302 9.03 7.83 11.52
N ALA A 303 8.65 6.92 10.62
CA ALA A 303 8.05 5.62 10.97
C ALA A 303 9.01 4.71 11.78
N CYS A 304 10.31 4.91 11.69
CA CYS A 304 11.32 4.17 12.47
C CYS A 304 11.50 4.72 13.90
N THR A 305 10.86 5.83 14.26
CA THR A 305 11.08 6.50 15.55
C THR A 305 10.21 5.93 16.67
N PRO A 306 10.66 6.03 17.94
CA PRO A 306 9.83 5.72 19.10
C PRO A 306 8.57 6.58 19.18
N GLU A 307 8.63 7.83 18.74
CA GLU A 307 7.52 8.79 18.71
C GLU A 307 6.40 8.29 17.80
N PHE A 308 6.73 7.75 16.62
CA PHE A 308 5.75 7.16 15.72
C PHE A 308 5.08 5.93 16.37
N LYS A 309 5.85 5.10 17.05
CA LYS A 309 5.31 3.94 17.76
C LYS A 309 4.32 4.37 18.85
N ASN A 310 4.66 5.37 19.65
CA ASN A 310 3.77 5.93 20.67
C ASN A 310 2.49 6.50 20.04
N TYR A 311 2.62 7.26 18.94
CA TYR A 311 1.48 7.77 18.18
C TYR A 311 0.52 6.64 17.75
N ILE A 312 1.02 5.51 17.27
CA ILE A 312 0.16 4.38 16.88
C ILE A 312 -0.52 3.72 18.09
N TYR A 313 0.15 3.63 19.25
CA TYR A 313 -0.51 3.19 20.48
C TYR A 313 -1.66 4.13 20.87
N ASP A 314 -1.44 5.45 20.81
CA ASP A 314 -2.48 6.44 21.08
C ASP A 314 -3.67 6.29 20.12
N VAL A 315 -3.42 6.02 18.83
CA VAL A 315 -4.48 5.76 17.83
C VAL A 315 -5.34 4.57 18.24
N VAL A 316 -4.72 3.48 18.66
CA VAL A 316 -5.45 2.26 19.11
C VAL A 316 -6.24 2.53 20.39
N ASP A 317 -5.64 3.18 21.37
CA ASP A 317 -6.27 3.46 22.66
C ASP A 317 -7.42 4.47 22.52
N ASN A 318 -7.24 5.52 21.73
CA ASN A 318 -8.30 6.48 21.42
C ASN A 318 -9.46 5.83 20.67
N THR A 319 -9.18 4.92 19.73
CA THR A 319 -10.23 4.18 19.02
C THR A 319 -11.03 3.30 19.96
N LYS A 320 -10.37 2.59 20.89
CA LYS A 320 -11.06 1.78 21.92
C LYS A 320 -11.94 2.64 22.81
N ALA A 321 -11.40 3.76 23.32
CA ALA A 321 -12.14 4.68 24.17
C ALA A 321 -13.38 5.23 23.46
N MET A 322 -13.25 5.58 22.16
CA MET A 322 -14.36 6.06 21.34
C MET A 322 -15.42 4.95 21.16
N CYS A 323 -15.01 3.73 20.85
CA CYS A 323 -15.93 2.58 20.72
C CYS A 323 -16.68 2.30 22.03
N ASP A 324 -15.97 2.31 23.16
CA ASP A 324 -16.58 2.08 24.49
C ASP A 324 -17.62 3.14 24.80
N GLU A 325 -17.39 4.40 24.42
CA GLU A 325 -18.33 5.49 24.64
C GLU A 325 -19.57 5.35 23.74
N PHE A 326 -19.39 5.01 22.45
CA PHE A 326 -20.53 4.74 21.56
C PHE A 326 -21.40 3.58 22.07
N ILE A 327 -20.80 2.50 22.57
CA ILE A 327 -21.54 1.37 23.17
C ILE A 327 -22.36 1.83 24.38
N LYS A 328 -21.78 2.67 25.29
CA LYS A 328 -22.53 3.24 26.44
C LYS A 328 -23.68 4.12 26.00
N MET A 329 -23.55 4.81 24.87
CA MET A 329 -24.59 5.65 24.29
C MET A 329 -25.67 4.83 23.54
N GLY A 330 -25.49 3.53 23.36
CA GLY A 330 -26.44 2.62 22.73
C GLY A 330 -26.30 2.46 21.21
N TYR A 331 -25.14 2.76 20.67
CA TYR A 331 -24.79 2.52 19.27
C TYR A 331 -24.18 1.16 19.04
#